data_9cdbc8af6db5e8adc34d863d03fa3c82
#
_entry.id   9cdbc8af6db5e8adc34d863d03fa3c82
#
_cell.length_a   1.000
_cell.length_b   1.000
_cell.length_c   1.000
_cell.angle_alpha   90.00
_cell.angle_beta   90.00
_cell.angle_gamma   90.00
#
_symmetry.space_group_name_H-M   'P 1'
#
loop_
_entity.id
_entity.type
_entity.pdbx_description
1 polymer ?
#
loop_
_entity_poly.entity_id
_entity_poly.type
_entity_poly.pdbx_seq_one_letter_code
_entity_poly.pdbx_strand_id
1 'polypeptide(L)'
;MKFAVRSIAVASLAMCAFGAFAQKGETVKIAWIDPLSGLMAPVGNNQLKSFQFFAEKYSKINPAGVKFEVVGFDNKLSPAESLNVLKAATDQGIRYITQGNGSGVAGALIEAVNKHNERNPGKEIIFLNHSAVDPDFTNSK
;
A
#
# COMPACT_ATOMS: atom_id res chain seq x y z
N MET A 1 -51.75 -20.75 -28.08
CA MET A 1 -50.82 -20.74 -26.91
C MET A 1 -49.38 -20.89 -27.36
N LYS A 2 -48.73 -19.89 -28.00
CA LYS A 2 -47.29 -19.98 -28.47
C LYS A 2 -46.62 -18.61 -28.51
N PHE A 3 -46.84 -17.70 -27.56
CA PHE A 3 -46.25 -16.36 -27.57
C PHE A 3 -45.54 -15.92 -26.26
N ALA A 4 -45.30 -16.81 -25.31
CA ALA A 4 -44.79 -16.41 -23.98
C ALA A 4 -43.33 -16.80 -23.67
N VAL A 5 -42.56 -17.35 -24.61
CA VAL A 5 -41.22 -17.90 -24.30
C VAL A 5 -40.06 -17.07 -24.85
N ARG A 6 -40.30 -16.05 -25.68
CA ARG A 6 -39.22 -15.28 -26.32
C ARG A 6 -38.77 -14.00 -25.60
N SER A 7 -39.47 -13.58 -24.56
CA SER A 7 -39.14 -12.31 -23.85
C SER A 7 -38.22 -12.47 -22.62
N ILE A 8 -37.93 -13.66 -22.16
CA ILE A 8 -37.12 -13.88 -20.94
C ILE A 8 -35.62 -13.99 -21.24
N ALA A 9 -35.24 -14.35 -22.47
CA ALA A 9 -33.84 -14.57 -22.83
C ALA A 9 -33.03 -13.29 -23.09
N VAL A 10 -33.67 -12.14 -23.27
CA VAL A 10 -32.98 -10.87 -23.59
C VAL A 10 -32.64 -10.07 -22.33
N ALA A 11 -33.38 -10.29 -21.22
CA ALA A 11 -33.12 -9.57 -19.96
C ALA A 11 -31.90 -10.08 -19.17
N SER A 12 -31.45 -11.31 -19.42
CA SER A 12 -30.33 -11.92 -18.67
C SER A 12 -28.95 -11.51 -19.20
N LEU A 13 -28.83 -11.01 -20.42
CA LEU A 13 -27.54 -10.58 -21.02
C LEU A 13 -27.15 -9.13 -20.66
N ALA A 14 -28.11 -8.32 -20.20
CA ALA A 14 -27.84 -6.91 -19.86
C ALA A 14 -27.21 -6.73 -18.48
N MET A 15 -27.24 -7.74 -17.59
CA MET A 15 -26.78 -7.63 -16.21
C MET A 15 -25.29 -7.97 -16.01
N CYS A 16 -24.60 -8.49 -17.03
CA CYS A 16 -23.16 -8.80 -16.94
C CYS A 16 -22.25 -7.67 -17.44
N ALA A 17 -22.80 -6.56 -17.95
CA ALA A 17 -21.99 -5.47 -18.50
C ALA A 17 -21.57 -4.41 -17.47
N PHE A 18 -22.03 -4.48 -16.22
CA PHE A 18 -21.69 -3.48 -15.17
C PHE A 18 -20.46 -3.85 -14.32
N GLY A 19 -19.78 -4.95 -14.59
CA GLY A 19 -18.69 -5.45 -13.76
C GLY A 19 -17.27 -5.09 -14.19
N ALA A 20 -17.06 -4.32 -15.26
CA ALA A 20 -15.72 -4.08 -15.79
C ALA A 20 -15.40 -2.59 -16.03
N PHE A 21 -15.92 -1.69 -15.21
CA PHE A 21 -15.27 -0.41 -15.06
C PHE A 21 -14.12 -0.61 -14.07
N ALA A 22 -12.96 -1.10 -14.58
CA ALA A 22 -11.70 -0.88 -13.90
C ALA A 22 -11.69 0.57 -13.45
N GLN A 23 -11.46 0.83 -12.16
CA GLN A 23 -11.41 2.17 -11.57
C GLN A 23 -10.31 2.97 -12.26
N LYS A 24 -10.63 3.51 -13.41
CA LYS A 24 -9.71 4.32 -14.21
C LYS A 24 -9.54 5.63 -13.46
N GLY A 25 -8.38 5.81 -12.81
CA GLY A 25 -8.06 7.06 -12.14
C GLY A 25 -7.98 7.00 -10.62
N GLU A 26 -8.06 5.82 -9.97
CA GLU A 26 -7.78 5.68 -8.54
C GLU A 26 -6.33 6.07 -8.23
N THR A 27 -6.12 6.79 -7.12
CA THR A 27 -4.79 7.08 -6.60
C THR A 27 -4.49 6.12 -5.44
N VAL A 28 -3.49 5.27 -5.62
CA VAL A 28 -2.95 4.40 -4.58
C VAL A 28 -1.83 5.15 -3.86
N LYS A 29 -2.05 5.46 -2.58
CA LYS A 29 -1.04 6.07 -1.71
C LYS A 29 -0.21 4.99 -1.03
N ILE A 30 1.11 5.21 -1.00
CA ILE A 30 2.10 4.34 -0.36
C ILE A 30 2.83 5.19 0.69
N ALA A 31 2.78 4.79 1.95
CA ALA A 31 3.56 5.42 3.00
C ALA A 31 5.00 4.90 2.98
N TRP A 32 5.94 5.80 2.81
CA TRP A 32 7.36 5.58 2.96
C TRP A 32 7.79 6.00 4.36
N ILE A 33 7.98 5.04 5.27
CA ILE A 33 8.37 5.29 6.67
C ILE A 33 9.87 5.08 6.81
N ASP A 34 10.64 6.17 6.86
CA ASP A 34 12.10 6.09 6.86
C ASP A 34 12.73 7.30 7.56
N PRO A 35 14.03 7.28 7.94
CA PRO A 35 14.68 8.46 8.49
C PRO A 35 14.83 9.54 7.41
N LEU A 36 14.00 10.57 7.47
CA LEU A 36 14.04 11.73 6.59
C LEU A 36 14.73 12.92 7.24
N SER A 37 15.12 12.80 8.51
CA SER A 37 15.93 13.74 9.27
C SER A 37 17.08 13.03 9.99
N GLY A 38 18.03 13.80 10.53
CA GLY A 38 19.20 13.29 11.27
C GLY A 38 20.26 12.64 10.37
N LEU A 39 21.10 11.80 10.96
CA LEU A 39 22.30 11.24 10.31
C LEU A 39 21.98 10.40 9.07
N MET A 40 20.88 9.66 9.09
CA MET A 40 20.46 8.79 7.98
C MET A 40 19.58 9.49 6.95
N ALA A 41 19.28 10.77 7.13
CA ALA A 41 18.43 11.53 6.21
C ALA A 41 18.91 11.50 4.73
N PRO A 42 20.22 11.56 4.41
CA PRO A 42 20.66 11.47 3.02
C PRO A 42 20.24 10.15 2.36
N VAL A 43 20.32 9.04 3.10
CA VAL A 43 19.92 7.71 2.60
C VAL A 43 18.41 7.64 2.43
N GLY A 44 17.66 7.96 3.48
CA GLY A 44 16.18 7.90 3.47
C GLY A 44 15.57 8.80 2.39
N ASN A 45 16.07 10.05 2.27
CA ASN A 45 15.58 10.97 1.26
C ASN A 45 15.91 10.54 -0.18
N ASN A 46 17.08 9.94 -0.41
CA ASN A 46 17.44 9.43 -1.73
C ASN A 46 16.55 8.25 -2.14
N GLN A 47 16.28 7.35 -1.20
CA GLN A 47 15.37 6.22 -1.44
C GLN A 47 13.94 6.72 -1.70
N LEU A 48 13.42 7.64 -0.88
CA LEU A 48 12.11 8.26 -1.09
C LEU A 48 11.98 8.87 -2.49
N LYS A 49 12.96 9.67 -2.92
CA LYS A 49 12.98 10.27 -4.27
C LYS A 49 12.96 9.21 -5.36
N SER A 50 13.71 8.13 -5.19
CA SER A 50 13.71 7.00 -6.14
C SER A 50 12.33 6.35 -6.24
N PHE A 51 11.67 6.08 -5.13
CA PHE A 51 10.32 5.53 -5.12
C PHE A 51 9.29 6.50 -5.73
N GLN A 52 9.40 7.80 -5.44
CA GLN A 52 8.54 8.82 -6.05
C GLN A 52 8.72 8.88 -7.57
N PHE A 53 9.97 8.82 -8.05
CA PHE A 53 10.26 8.77 -9.49
C PHE A 53 9.62 7.55 -10.16
N PHE A 54 9.75 6.36 -9.57
CA PHE A 54 9.15 5.16 -10.11
C PHE A 54 7.61 5.20 -10.02
N ALA A 55 7.05 5.71 -8.92
CA ALA A 55 5.61 5.90 -8.78
C ALA A 55 5.05 6.79 -9.89
N GLU A 56 5.71 7.92 -10.18
CA GLU A 56 5.32 8.80 -11.30
C GLU A 56 5.42 8.09 -12.65
N LYS A 57 6.52 7.38 -12.91
CA LYS A 57 6.75 6.63 -14.14
C LYS A 57 5.67 5.56 -14.35
N TYR A 58 5.43 4.73 -13.35
CA TYR A 58 4.46 3.64 -13.46
C TYR A 58 3.01 4.14 -13.49
N SER A 59 2.70 5.28 -12.89
CA SER A 59 1.39 5.93 -13.03
C SER A 59 1.06 6.26 -14.48
N LYS A 60 2.06 6.51 -15.31
CA LYS A 60 1.89 6.87 -16.72
C LYS A 60 1.72 5.68 -17.66
N ILE A 61 2.26 4.51 -17.28
CA ILE A 61 2.40 3.36 -18.18
C ILE A 61 1.61 2.11 -17.77
N ASN A 62 1.00 2.10 -16.57
CA ASN A 62 0.22 0.92 -16.18
C ASN A 62 -1.14 0.88 -16.91
N PRO A 63 -1.54 -0.31 -17.38
CA PRO A 63 -2.75 -0.46 -18.20
C PRO A 63 -4.06 -0.21 -17.41
N ALA A 64 -4.02 -0.32 -16.09
CA ALA A 64 -5.17 -0.08 -15.22
C ALA A 64 -5.47 1.43 -15.03
N GLY A 65 -4.57 2.32 -15.46
CA GLY A 65 -4.71 3.76 -15.28
C GLY A 65 -4.64 4.24 -13.82
N VAL A 66 -4.13 3.41 -12.93
CA VAL A 66 -3.93 3.73 -11.50
C VAL A 66 -2.79 4.74 -11.37
N LYS A 67 -2.98 5.74 -10.51
CA LYS A 67 -1.92 6.66 -10.10
C LYS A 67 -1.30 6.18 -8.79
N PHE A 68 0.02 6.26 -8.70
CA PHE A 68 0.76 5.95 -7.48
C PHE A 68 1.33 7.23 -6.88
N GLU A 69 1.14 7.40 -5.57
CA GLU A 69 1.68 8.51 -4.80
C GLU A 69 2.47 7.96 -3.61
N VAL A 70 3.75 8.33 -3.49
CA VAL A 70 4.60 7.94 -2.36
C VAL A 70 4.72 9.12 -1.41
N VAL A 71 4.22 8.94 -0.20
CA VAL A 71 4.21 9.95 0.87
C VAL A 71 5.27 9.59 1.91
N GLY A 72 6.23 10.48 2.15
CA GLY A 72 7.29 10.30 3.14
C GLY A 72 6.80 10.59 4.56
N PHE A 73 7.19 9.72 5.49
CA PHE A 73 6.97 9.87 6.92
C PHE A 73 8.31 9.70 7.63
N ASP A 74 8.75 10.72 8.34
CA ASP A 74 10.02 10.71 9.06
C ASP A 74 9.90 9.93 10.37
N ASN A 75 10.56 8.79 10.45
CA ASN A 75 10.63 7.97 11.64
C ASN A 75 11.87 8.23 12.52
N LYS A 76 12.77 9.11 12.09
CA LYS A 76 14.02 9.43 12.80
C LYS A 76 14.86 8.20 13.18
N LEU A 77 14.73 7.12 12.42
CA LEU A 77 15.34 5.80 12.71
C LEU A 77 14.92 5.21 14.07
N SER A 78 13.77 5.59 14.59
CA SER A 78 13.24 5.19 15.89
C SER A 78 12.05 4.22 15.72
N PRO A 79 12.09 3.02 16.34
CA PRO A 79 10.93 2.12 16.38
C PRO A 79 9.68 2.79 16.94
N ALA A 80 9.81 3.54 18.05
CA ALA A 80 8.67 4.21 18.68
C ALA A 80 8.07 5.28 17.76
N GLU A 81 8.90 6.11 17.11
CA GLU A 81 8.41 7.11 16.17
C GLU A 81 7.80 6.45 14.93
N SER A 82 8.33 5.30 14.50
CA SER A 82 7.74 4.53 13.39
C SER A 82 6.30 4.10 13.67
N LEU A 83 5.96 3.76 14.91
CA LEU A 83 4.58 3.43 15.30
C LEU A 83 3.68 4.67 15.26
N ASN A 84 4.18 5.83 15.68
CA ASN A 84 3.44 7.09 15.61
C ASN A 84 3.11 7.47 14.15
N VAL A 85 4.11 7.41 13.27
CA VAL A 85 3.91 7.76 11.86
C VAL A 85 3.14 6.69 11.10
N LEU A 86 3.22 5.41 11.47
CA LEU A 86 2.35 4.35 10.95
C LEU A 86 0.88 4.68 11.25
N LYS A 87 0.59 5.06 12.51
CA LYS A 87 -0.76 5.50 12.87
C LYS A 87 -1.20 6.69 12.04
N ALA A 88 -0.36 7.71 11.89
CA ALA A 88 -0.66 8.90 11.09
C ALA A 88 -0.93 8.56 9.62
N ALA A 89 -0.23 7.58 9.04
CA ALA A 89 -0.46 7.09 7.68
C ALA A 89 -1.81 6.36 7.57
N THR A 90 -2.11 5.47 8.52
CA THR A 90 -3.36 4.71 8.53
C THR A 90 -4.58 5.60 8.79
N ASP A 91 -4.46 6.62 9.63
CA ASP A 91 -5.51 7.63 9.86
C ASP A 91 -5.83 8.43 8.58
N GLN A 92 -4.87 8.55 7.66
CA GLN A 92 -5.06 9.12 6.32
C GLN A 92 -5.63 8.12 5.29
N GLY A 93 -5.95 6.91 5.71
CA GLY A 93 -6.47 5.86 4.84
C GLY A 93 -5.41 5.17 3.97
N ILE A 94 -4.12 5.38 4.25
CA ILE A 94 -3.04 4.73 3.51
C ILE A 94 -2.95 3.26 3.97
N ARG A 95 -3.02 2.34 3.01
CA ARG A 95 -3.02 0.89 3.27
C ARG A 95 -1.74 0.18 2.84
N TYR A 96 -0.88 0.84 2.10
CA TYR A 96 0.38 0.29 1.61
C TYR A 96 1.53 0.99 2.33
N ILE A 97 2.28 0.21 3.10
CA ILE A 97 3.36 0.71 3.96
C ILE A 97 4.67 0.08 3.49
N THR A 98 5.70 0.86 3.38
CA THR A 98 7.06 0.37 3.11
C THR A 98 8.10 1.13 3.93
N GLN A 99 9.27 0.54 4.09
CA GLN A 99 10.35 1.06 4.94
C GLN A 99 11.69 0.62 4.37
N GLY A 100 12.70 1.49 4.44
CA GLY A 100 14.02 1.27 3.87
C GLY A 100 15.09 0.89 4.90
N ASN A 101 15.19 1.61 5.99
CA ASN A 101 16.35 1.55 6.88
C ASN A 101 16.01 1.06 8.28
N GLY A 102 16.84 0.12 8.78
CA GLY A 102 16.83 -0.33 10.17
C GLY A 102 15.92 -1.54 10.43
N SER A 103 16.53 -2.71 10.69
CA SER A 103 15.79 -3.94 10.99
C SER A 103 14.95 -3.84 12.27
N GLY A 104 15.42 -3.12 13.30
CA GLY A 104 14.62 -2.87 14.51
C GLY A 104 13.35 -2.06 14.24
N VAL A 105 13.39 -1.12 13.30
CA VAL A 105 12.22 -0.38 12.81
C VAL A 105 11.28 -1.31 12.04
N ALA A 106 11.83 -2.12 11.14
CA ALA A 106 11.04 -3.09 10.37
C ALA A 106 10.30 -4.07 11.29
N GLY A 107 10.98 -4.64 12.29
CA GLY A 107 10.36 -5.54 13.27
C GLY A 107 9.19 -4.90 14.01
N ALA A 108 9.35 -3.66 14.48
CA ALA A 108 8.27 -2.92 15.14
C ALA A 108 7.08 -2.67 14.19
N LEU A 109 7.33 -2.33 12.94
CA LEU A 109 6.28 -2.13 11.93
C LEU A 109 5.57 -3.44 11.59
N ILE A 110 6.28 -4.56 11.43
CA ILE A 110 5.70 -5.89 11.16
C ILE A 110 4.73 -6.26 12.29
N GLU A 111 5.16 -6.13 13.54
CA GLU A 111 4.32 -6.45 14.70
C GLU A 111 3.08 -5.55 14.76
N ALA A 112 3.24 -4.25 14.53
CA ALA A 112 2.15 -3.29 14.56
C ALA A 112 1.14 -3.52 13.43
N VAL A 113 1.60 -3.85 12.22
CA VAL A 113 0.75 -4.18 11.07
C VAL A 113 -0.05 -5.44 11.33
N ASN A 114 0.58 -6.50 11.86
CA ASN A 114 -0.12 -7.73 12.22
C ASN A 114 -1.24 -7.45 13.25
N LYS A 115 -0.93 -6.74 14.33
CA LYS A 115 -1.91 -6.34 15.36
C LYS A 115 -3.03 -5.46 14.79
N HIS A 116 -2.70 -4.56 13.85
CA HIS A 116 -3.71 -3.75 13.18
C HIS A 116 -4.68 -4.62 12.39
N ASN A 117 -4.16 -5.54 11.59
CA ASN A 117 -4.95 -6.40 10.71
C ASN A 117 -5.85 -7.35 11.50
N GLU A 118 -5.36 -7.90 12.60
CA GLU A 118 -6.16 -8.72 13.52
C GLU A 118 -7.36 -7.97 14.11
N ARG A 119 -7.19 -6.68 14.39
CA ARG A 119 -8.20 -5.84 15.06
C ARG A 119 -9.16 -5.14 14.10
N ASN A 120 -8.80 -5.05 12.82
CA ASN A 120 -9.53 -4.27 11.84
C ASN A 120 -9.82 -5.08 10.56
N PRO A 121 -10.60 -6.17 10.64
CA PRO A 121 -10.95 -6.96 9.45
C PRO A 121 -11.68 -6.09 8.41
N GLY A 122 -11.27 -6.21 7.15
CA GLY A 122 -11.74 -5.38 6.05
C GLY A 122 -11.05 -4.03 5.90
N LYS A 123 -10.14 -3.68 6.84
CA LYS A 123 -9.31 -2.48 6.79
C LYS A 123 -7.81 -2.82 6.93
N GLU A 124 -7.44 -3.99 6.43
CA GLU A 124 -6.07 -4.48 6.50
C GLU A 124 -5.11 -3.56 5.76
N ILE A 125 -3.91 -3.47 6.27
CA ILE A 125 -2.78 -2.78 5.67
C ILE A 125 -1.70 -3.78 5.29
N ILE A 126 -0.90 -3.45 4.28
CA ILE A 126 0.18 -4.31 3.77
C ILE A 126 1.50 -3.62 4.07
N PHE A 127 2.42 -4.35 4.71
CA PHE A 127 3.81 -3.91 4.88
C PHE A 127 4.72 -4.64 3.89
N LEU A 128 5.45 -3.86 3.10
CA LEU A 128 6.41 -4.34 2.11
C LEU A 128 7.83 -4.09 2.65
N ASN A 129 8.46 -5.14 3.19
CA ASN A 129 9.87 -5.11 3.56
C ASN A 129 10.73 -5.38 2.32
N HIS A 130 11.50 -4.40 1.89
CA HIS A 130 12.37 -4.56 0.71
C HIS A 130 13.87 -4.45 1.03
N SER A 131 14.25 -4.03 2.23
CA SER A 131 15.67 -3.80 2.55
C SER A 131 16.10 -4.09 3.98
N ALA A 132 15.20 -4.40 4.90
CA ALA A 132 15.62 -4.86 6.22
C ALA A 132 16.24 -6.27 6.11
N VAL A 133 17.44 -6.41 6.65
CA VAL A 133 18.32 -7.57 6.42
C VAL A 133 18.31 -8.60 7.56
N ASP A 134 17.46 -8.44 8.57
CA ASP A 134 17.35 -9.39 9.64
C ASP A 134 16.79 -10.73 9.09
N PRO A 135 17.54 -11.84 9.22
CA PRO A 135 17.11 -13.13 8.70
C PRO A 135 15.84 -13.66 9.36
N ASP A 136 15.51 -13.21 10.56
CA ASP A 136 14.30 -13.63 11.26
C ASP A 136 12.99 -13.14 10.59
N PHE A 137 13.07 -12.19 9.66
CA PHE A 137 11.90 -11.74 8.91
C PHE A 137 11.54 -12.63 7.71
N THR A 138 12.42 -13.58 7.35
CA THR A 138 12.26 -14.43 6.17
C THR A 138 12.36 -15.91 6.44
N ASN A 139 12.60 -16.31 7.69
CA ASN A 139 12.64 -17.71 8.09
C ASN A 139 11.28 -18.20 8.61
N SER A 140 11.12 -19.51 8.74
CA SER A 140 9.87 -20.20 9.11
C SER A 140 9.61 -20.24 10.62
N LYS A 141 9.83 -19.16 11.33
CA LYS A 141 9.42 -19.07 12.75
C LYS A 141 7.92 -18.83 12.88
#